data_c5cab775f6d23a88f4584d109d26e60d
#
_entry.id   c5cab775f6d23a88f4584d109d26e60d
#
_cell.length_a   1.000
_cell.length_b   1.000
_cell.length_c   1.000
_cell.angle_alpha   90.00
_cell.angle_beta   90.00
_cell.angle_gamma   90.00
#
_symmetry.space_group_name_H-M   'P 1'
#
loop_
_entity.id
_entity.type
_entity.pdbx_description
1 polymer ?
#
loop_
_entity_poly.entity_id
_entity_poly.type
_entity_poly.pdbx_seq_one_letter_code
_entity_poly.pdbx_strand_id
1 'polypeptide(L)'
;MGHYSRGDVVLAPVACEERGSVKTRPAVVIGTKEQGYVYLCPVSSKPSSDAPSMPISLDDFSEGGLDIFGESYVLTSVVRMIRNGDVIGKRGHLTTESLSSLLVMVPHPLMQKNEMPSGKKGPRSLR
;
A
#
# COMPACT_ATOMS: atom_id res chain seq x y z
N MET A 1 -9.12 9.99 -14.20
CA MET A 1 -9.09 9.75 -13.76
C MET A 1 -8.52 8.87 -12.93
N GLY A 2 -7.78 8.60 -12.41
CA GLY A 2 -7.01 8.03 -11.44
C GLY A 2 -7.64 6.88 -10.72
N HIS A 3 -7.85 5.84 -11.39
CA HIS A 3 -8.25 4.64 -10.73
C HIS A 3 -7.02 3.80 -10.49
N TYR A 4 -6.80 3.44 -9.24
CA TYR A 4 -5.67 2.63 -8.86
C TYR A 4 -6.16 1.31 -8.31
N SER A 5 -5.38 0.27 -8.47
CA SER A 5 -5.77 -1.04 -8.01
C SER A 5 -4.67 -1.64 -7.16
N ARG A 6 -5.05 -2.65 -6.42
CA ARG A 6 -4.15 -3.35 -5.52
C ARG A 6 -2.93 -3.83 -6.30
N GLY A 7 -1.76 -3.53 -5.78
CA GLY A 7 -0.51 -3.88 -6.44
C GLY A 7 0.11 -2.75 -7.22
N ASP A 8 -0.62 -1.67 -7.49
CA ASP A 8 -0.01 -0.51 -8.13
C ASP A 8 0.99 0.13 -7.19
N VAL A 9 2.10 0.57 -7.74
CA VAL A 9 3.07 1.37 -7.02
C VAL A 9 2.97 2.78 -7.54
N VAL A 10 2.73 3.72 -6.65
CA VAL A 10 2.41 5.09 -7.01
C VAL A 10 3.32 6.04 -6.26
N LEU A 11 3.38 7.28 -6.75
CA LEU A 11 3.99 8.37 -5.99
C LEU A 11 2.86 9.12 -5.29
N ALA A 12 3.04 9.35 -4.01
CA ALA A 12 2.00 9.99 -3.23
C ALA A 12 2.61 10.66 -2.00
N PRO A 13 1.95 11.68 -1.47
CA PRO A 13 2.42 12.33 -0.24
C PRO A 13 2.02 11.46 0.95
N VAL A 14 3.00 10.83 1.57
CA VAL A 14 2.76 9.95 2.71
C VAL A 14 3.89 10.12 3.72
N ALA A 15 3.59 9.79 4.96
CA ALA A 15 4.56 9.74 6.03
C ALA A 15 4.87 8.29 6.36
N CYS A 16 6.15 8.00 6.57
CA CYS A 16 6.56 6.66 6.96
C CYS A 16 6.33 6.40 8.43
N GLU A 17 6.28 7.44 9.22
CA GLU A 17 6.09 7.33 10.66
C GLU A 17 4.91 8.17 11.06
N GLU A 18 4.32 7.81 12.17
CA GLU A 18 3.15 8.52 12.64
C GLU A 18 3.41 10.01 12.83
N ARG A 19 4.58 10.34 13.34
CA ARG A 19 4.96 11.74 13.56
C ARG A 19 5.93 12.25 12.52
N GLY A 20 6.12 11.49 11.47
CA GLY A 20 7.06 11.90 10.44
C GLY A 20 6.46 12.93 9.51
N SER A 21 7.32 13.57 8.76
CA SER A 21 6.90 14.51 7.75
C SER A 21 6.24 13.79 6.59
N VAL A 22 5.24 14.42 6.01
CA VAL A 22 4.65 13.94 4.79
C VAL A 22 5.53 14.37 3.64
N LYS A 23 5.94 13.40 2.83
CA LYS A 23 6.78 13.66 1.67
C LYS A 23 6.29 12.83 0.52
N THR A 24 6.55 13.31 -0.68
CA THR A 24 6.25 12.53 -1.87
C THR A 24 7.22 11.36 -1.94
N ARG A 25 6.66 10.14 -1.96
CA ARG A 25 7.48 8.94 -2.01
C ARG A 25 6.69 7.82 -2.65
N PRO A 26 7.37 6.75 -3.06
CA PRO A 26 6.65 5.60 -3.60
C PRO A 26 5.83 4.94 -2.50
N ALA A 27 4.71 4.36 -2.90
CA ALA A 27 3.85 3.63 -1.99
C ALA A 27 3.11 2.57 -2.79
N VAL A 28 2.80 1.46 -2.14
CA VAL A 28 2.10 0.35 -2.77
C VAL A 28 0.63 0.41 -2.38
N VAL A 29 -0.24 0.35 -3.38
CA VAL A 29 -1.68 0.30 -3.14
C VAL A 29 -2.04 -1.09 -2.66
N ILE A 30 -2.59 -1.18 -1.46
CA ILE A 30 -2.97 -2.47 -0.89
C ILE A 30 -4.47 -2.66 -0.85
N GLY A 31 -5.22 -1.63 -1.18
CA GLY A 31 -6.66 -1.72 -1.23
C GLY A 31 -7.27 -0.42 -1.65
N THR A 32 -8.54 -0.45 -1.94
CA THR A 32 -9.28 0.75 -2.31
C THR A 32 -10.51 0.84 -1.43
N LYS A 33 -11.00 2.04 -1.26
CA LYS A 33 -12.20 2.28 -0.50
C LYS A 33 -13.13 3.09 -1.37
N GLU A 34 -14.40 2.89 -1.19
CA GLU A 34 -15.40 3.64 -1.93
C GLU A 34 -15.19 5.14 -1.72
N GLN A 35 -15.68 5.92 -2.67
CA GLN A 35 -15.59 7.36 -2.62
C GLN A 35 -14.20 7.88 -2.96
N GLY A 36 -13.41 7.08 -3.65
CA GLY A 36 -12.18 7.60 -4.23
C GLY A 36 -10.99 7.63 -3.31
N TYR A 37 -10.92 6.71 -2.36
CA TYR A 37 -9.77 6.59 -1.47
C TYR A 37 -8.99 5.32 -1.77
N VAL A 38 -7.69 5.37 -1.48
CA VAL A 38 -6.82 4.20 -1.57
C VAL A 38 -6.09 4.03 -0.26
N TYR A 39 -5.78 2.78 0.05
CA TYR A 39 -4.91 2.44 1.18
C TYR A 39 -3.53 2.13 0.65
N LEU A 40 -2.52 2.72 1.28
CA LEU A 40 -1.14 2.64 0.81
C LEU A 40 -0.22 2.22 1.92
N CYS A 41 0.82 1.46 1.54
CA CYS A 41 1.97 1.23 2.42
C CYS A 41 3.15 1.97 1.81
N PRO A 42 3.82 2.84 2.55
CA PRO A 42 4.93 3.60 1.98
C PRO A 42 6.16 2.72 1.75
N VAL A 43 6.98 3.14 0.81
CA VAL A 43 8.25 2.50 0.51
C VAL A 43 9.36 3.38 1.04
N SER A 44 10.26 2.78 1.79
CA SER A 44 11.36 3.48 2.44
C SER A 44 12.68 2.87 2.03
N SER A 45 13.76 3.66 2.11
CA SER A 45 15.10 3.13 1.85
C SER A 45 15.64 2.35 3.05
N LYS A 46 14.93 2.37 4.16
CA LYS A 46 15.34 1.65 5.37
C LYS A 46 14.18 0.82 5.86
N PRO A 47 14.46 -0.38 6.39
CA PRO A 47 13.38 -1.17 6.95
C PRO A 47 12.88 -0.56 8.25
N SER A 48 11.69 -0.96 8.66
CA SER A 48 11.16 -0.55 9.93
C SER A 48 12.01 -1.15 11.05
N SER A 49 12.23 -0.39 12.11
CA SER A 49 13.06 -0.86 13.20
C SER A 49 12.27 -1.72 14.19
N ASP A 50 10.94 -1.60 14.20
CA ASP A 50 10.16 -2.29 15.21
C ASP A 50 9.00 -3.10 14.62
N ALA A 51 9.00 -3.32 13.34
CA ALA A 51 7.92 -4.06 12.69
C ALA A 51 8.46 -4.68 11.41
N PRO A 52 7.79 -5.73 10.90
CA PRO A 52 8.22 -6.32 9.65
C PRO A 52 8.09 -5.34 8.50
N SER A 53 8.98 -5.48 7.54
CA SER A 53 8.89 -4.76 6.28
C SER A 53 9.32 -5.71 5.18
N MET A 54 8.86 -5.44 3.97
CA MET A 54 9.14 -6.33 2.85
C MET A 54 10.14 -5.67 1.92
N PRO A 55 11.30 -6.28 1.72
CA PRO A 55 12.22 -5.73 0.72
C PRO A 55 11.65 -5.91 -0.66
N ILE A 56 11.85 -4.92 -1.51
CA ILE A 56 11.44 -5.03 -2.91
C ILE A 56 12.57 -4.56 -3.79
N SER A 57 12.59 -5.10 -5.00
CA SER A 57 13.55 -4.74 -6.01
C SER A 57 12.83 -4.71 -7.33
N LEU A 58 13.56 -4.41 -8.38
CA LEU A 58 12.99 -4.35 -9.72
C LEU A 58 12.37 -5.68 -10.11
N ASP A 59 12.90 -6.79 -9.59
CA ASP A 59 12.37 -8.12 -9.91
C ASP A 59 10.95 -8.31 -9.39
N ASP A 60 10.51 -7.51 -8.45
CA ASP A 60 9.16 -7.63 -7.88
C ASP A 60 8.11 -6.93 -8.72
N PHE A 61 8.51 -6.27 -9.80
CA PHE A 61 7.59 -5.50 -10.62
C PHE A 61 7.25 -6.25 -11.90
N SER A 62 5.97 -6.27 -12.25
CA SER A 62 5.52 -6.77 -13.53
C SER A 62 5.62 -5.69 -14.59
N GLU A 63 5.59 -4.42 -14.18
CA GLU A 63 5.81 -3.30 -15.08
C GLU A 63 6.31 -2.13 -14.27
N GLY A 64 7.10 -1.28 -14.89
CA GLY A 64 7.62 -0.09 -14.23
C GLY A 64 8.65 -0.42 -13.19
N GLY A 65 8.75 0.44 -12.20
CA GLY A 65 9.67 0.22 -11.08
C GLY A 65 11.06 0.78 -11.31
N LEU A 66 11.29 1.44 -12.43
CA LEU A 66 12.62 1.96 -12.73
C LEU A 66 13.05 3.08 -11.80
N ASP A 67 12.08 3.63 -11.07
CA ASP A 67 12.40 4.69 -10.10
C ASP A 67 12.91 4.13 -8.77
N ILE A 68 12.95 2.82 -8.63
CA ILE A 68 13.40 2.18 -7.40
C ILE A 68 14.87 1.85 -7.57
N PHE A 69 15.71 2.53 -6.84
CA PHE A 69 17.14 2.30 -6.90
C PHE A 69 17.65 1.88 -5.53
N GLY A 70 18.56 0.92 -5.51
CA GLY A 70 19.14 0.46 -4.28
C GLY A 70 18.12 -0.28 -3.43
N GLU A 71 18.39 -0.32 -2.15
CA GLU A 71 17.53 -1.06 -1.24
C GLU A 71 16.25 -0.29 -0.99
N SER A 72 15.14 -0.99 -1.06
CA SER A 72 13.83 -0.40 -0.79
C SER A 72 13.01 -1.40 -0.03
N TYR A 73 12.15 -0.89 0.86
CA TYR A 73 11.35 -1.73 1.73
C TYR A 73 9.94 -1.17 1.80
N VAL A 74 8.96 -2.05 1.67
CA VAL A 74 7.57 -1.67 1.89
C VAL A 74 7.31 -1.77 3.38
N LEU A 75 6.86 -0.69 3.99
CA LEU A 75 6.58 -0.66 5.43
C LEU A 75 5.18 -1.20 5.64
N THR A 76 5.08 -2.52 5.79
CA THR A 76 3.80 -3.21 5.75
C THR A 76 2.92 -2.93 6.95
N SER A 77 3.49 -2.44 8.04
CA SER A 77 2.68 -2.08 9.21
C SER A 77 2.18 -0.65 9.16
N VAL A 78 2.59 0.13 8.17
CA VAL A 78 2.19 1.53 8.03
C VAL A 78 1.17 1.59 6.91
N VAL A 79 -0.09 1.79 7.26
CA VAL A 79 -1.15 1.86 6.27
C VAL A 79 -1.74 3.26 6.30
N ARG A 80 -1.71 3.92 5.14
CA ARG A 80 -2.23 5.28 5.02
C ARG A 80 -3.39 5.29 4.03
N MET A 81 -4.40 6.08 4.33
CA MET A 81 -5.53 6.26 3.43
C MET A 81 -5.45 7.66 2.84
N ILE A 82 -5.45 7.75 1.53
CA ILE A 82 -5.45 9.05 0.87
C ILE A 82 -6.44 9.05 -0.28
N ARG A 83 -6.79 10.22 -0.73
CA ARG A 83 -7.70 10.35 -1.86
C ARG A 83 -6.97 10.04 -3.15
N ASN A 84 -7.70 9.44 -4.09
CA ASN A 84 -7.14 9.19 -5.41
C ASN A 84 -6.57 10.46 -6.03
N GLY A 85 -7.23 11.59 -5.82
CA GLY A 85 -6.78 12.84 -6.41
C GLY A 85 -5.46 13.34 -5.86
N ASP A 86 -5.06 12.85 -4.70
CA ASP A 86 -3.79 13.25 -4.11
C ASP A 86 -2.65 12.36 -4.55
N VAL A 87 -2.93 11.27 -5.25
CA VAL A 87 -1.90 10.41 -5.81
C VAL A 87 -1.33 11.11 -7.03
N ILE A 88 0.00 11.22 -7.08
CA ILE A 88 0.65 11.95 -8.15
C ILE A 88 0.67 11.15 -9.43
N GLY A 89 0.91 9.86 -9.35
CA GLY A 89 0.88 9.03 -10.53
C GLY A 89 1.36 7.62 -10.26
N LYS A 90 1.07 6.74 -11.20
CA LYS A 90 1.47 5.34 -11.12
C LYS A 90 2.89 5.20 -11.64
N ARG A 91 3.71 4.42 -10.92
CA ARG A 91 5.09 4.18 -11.29
C ARG A 91 5.38 2.72 -11.61
N GLY A 92 4.44 1.86 -11.35
CA GLY A 92 4.64 0.46 -11.68
C GLY A 92 3.55 -0.39 -11.07
N HIS A 93 3.74 -1.70 -11.19
CA HIS A 93 2.79 -2.66 -10.67
C HIS A 93 3.56 -3.89 -10.25
N LEU A 94 3.26 -4.40 -9.07
CA LEU A 94 3.95 -5.58 -8.55
C LEU A 94 3.47 -6.84 -9.25
N THR A 95 4.32 -7.85 -9.27
CA THR A 95 3.90 -9.16 -9.73
C THR A 95 2.87 -9.71 -8.76
N THR A 96 2.06 -10.66 -9.25
CA THR A 96 1.06 -11.29 -8.41
C THR A 96 1.69 -11.95 -7.19
N GLU A 97 2.85 -12.57 -7.38
CA GLU A 97 3.54 -13.26 -6.29
C GLU A 97 4.01 -12.28 -5.23
N SER A 98 4.60 -11.18 -5.67
CA SER A 98 5.10 -10.19 -4.71
C SER A 98 3.96 -9.53 -3.97
N LEU A 99 2.88 -9.25 -4.67
CA LEU A 99 1.71 -8.66 -4.03
C LEU A 99 1.13 -9.60 -2.99
N SER A 100 1.03 -10.90 -3.32
CA SER A 100 0.50 -11.87 -2.37
C SER A 100 1.35 -11.91 -1.11
N SER A 101 2.67 -11.89 -1.27
CA SER A 101 3.58 -11.89 -0.12
C SER A 101 3.38 -10.64 0.73
N LEU A 102 3.20 -9.50 0.07
CA LEU A 102 3.02 -8.25 0.76
C LEU A 102 1.73 -8.26 1.58
N LEU A 103 0.65 -8.73 0.98
CA LEU A 103 -0.65 -8.67 1.65
C LEU A 103 -0.71 -9.55 2.87
N VAL A 104 0.07 -10.63 2.90
CA VAL A 104 0.14 -11.48 4.09
C VAL A 104 0.73 -10.71 5.26
N MET A 105 1.62 -9.76 5.00
CA MET A 105 2.29 -9.01 6.06
C MET A 105 1.48 -7.81 6.54
N VAL A 106 0.48 -7.38 5.78
CA VAL A 106 -0.33 -6.23 6.16
C VAL A 106 -1.31 -6.65 7.25
N PRO A 107 -1.57 -5.79 8.26
CA PRO A 107 -2.50 -6.16 9.32
C PRO A 107 -3.87 -6.51 8.78
N HIS A 108 -4.34 -7.71 9.11
CA HIS A 108 -5.61 -8.22 8.61
C HIS A 108 -6.83 -7.41 8.99
N PRO A 109 -6.92 -6.89 10.20
CA PRO A 109 -8.13 -6.14 10.56
C PRO A 109 -8.41 -4.97 9.61
N LEU A 110 -7.36 -4.31 9.11
CA LEU A 110 -7.56 -3.21 8.19
C LEU A 110 -8.08 -3.70 6.86
N MET A 111 -7.57 -4.84 6.40
CA MET A 111 -8.02 -5.40 5.14
C MET A 111 -9.47 -5.85 5.25
N GLN A 112 -9.84 -6.42 6.37
CA GLN A 112 -11.21 -6.86 6.56
C GLN A 112 -12.18 -5.70 6.53
N LYS A 113 -11.85 -4.61 7.19
CA LYS A 113 -12.72 -3.45 7.13
C LYS A 113 -12.87 -2.95 5.71
N ASN A 114 -11.81 -3.00 4.99
CA ASN A 114 -11.83 -2.51 3.63
C ASN A 114 -12.72 -3.36 2.73
N GLU A 115 -12.74 -4.64 2.98
CA GLU A 115 -13.46 -5.55 2.11
C GLU A 115 -14.87 -5.81 2.53
N MET A 116 -15.20 -5.43 3.76
CA MET A 116 -16.53 -5.76 4.20
C MET A 116 -17.36 -4.58 4.18
N PRO A 117 -17.91 -4.40 3.31
CA PRO A 117 -18.85 -3.39 3.30
C PRO A 117 -20.12 -3.98 3.67
N SER A 118 -20.07 -4.53 3.94
CA SER A 118 -20.85 -5.09 4.21
C SER A 118 -21.34 -5.84 4.66
N GLY A 119 -21.30 -5.81 4.83
CA GLY A 119 -21.56 -6.60 5.29
C GLY A 119 -21.94 -7.24 5.81
N LYS A 120 -21.89 -7.45 5.93
CA LYS A 120 -21.98 -8.08 6.35
C LYS A 120 -22.30 -8.49 7.02
N LYS A 121 -22.33 -8.32 7.30
CA LYS A 121 -22.41 -8.63 7.81
C LYS A 121 -22.82 -8.99 8.43
N GLY A 122 -23.07 -8.84 8.81
CA GLY A 122 -23.07 -9.21 9.35
C GLY A 122 -23.26 -9.65 10.02
N PRO A 123 -23.46 -9.97 10.11
CA PRO A 123 -23.40 -10.47 10.84
C PRO A 123 -23.29 -10.83 11.44
N ARG A 124 -22.92 -10.51 11.70
CA ARG A 124 -22.58 -10.61 11.96
C ARG A 124 -22.84 -10.75 12.69
N SER A 125 -23.01 -10.72 12.88
CA SER A 125 -23.08 -10.68 13.17
C SER A 125 -23.48 -10.87 13.77
N LEU A 126 -23.55 -10.68 14.06
CA LEU A 126 -23.78 -10.73 14.14
C LEU A 126 -24.11 -11.09 14.51
N ARG A 127 -24.21 -10.94 14.82
CA ARG A 127 -24.24 -11.06 14.67
C ARG A 127 -24.44 -11.23 14.86
#